data_728f918788359e17d0c66445c67e6a33
#
_entry.id   728f918788359e17d0c66445c67e6a33
#
_cell.length_a   1.000
_cell.length_b   1.000
_cell.length_c   1.000
_cell.angle_alpha   90.00
_cell.angle_beta   90.00
_cell.angle_gamma   90.00
#
_symmetry.space_group_name_H-M   'P 1'
#
loop_
_entity.id
_entity.type
_entity.pdbx_description
1 polymer ?
#
loop_
_entity_poly.entity_id
_entity_poly.type
_entity_poly.pdbx_seq_one_letter_code
_entity_poly.pdbx_strand_id
1 'polypeptide(L)'
;MIKKETYRVDVVSTRDYSVDFEQIYNAVIDEEGTNDLDCISDAFGDNVEYYLKKIYSYDFNDVDEVSMNIFIEMIVNDFYEHVNSLNYEKEK
;
A
#
# COMPACT_ATOMS: atom_id res chain seq x y z
N MET A 1 3.51 -12.62 -11.28
CA MET A 1 2.05 -12.47 -11.19
C MET A 1 1.70 -11.24 -10.39
N ILE A 2 0.81 -10.43 -10.93
CA ILE A 2 0.36 -9.21 -10.26
C ILE A 2 -0.76 -9.56 -9.29
N LYS A 3 -0.60 -9.16 -8.03
CA LYS A 3 -1.60 -9.39 -7.00
C LYS A 3 -2.37 -8.09 -6.74
N LYS A 4 -3.66 -8.11 -6.97
CA LYS A 4 -4.55 -6.97 -6.72
C LYS A 4 -5.39 -7.22 -5.49
N GLU A 5 -5.52 -6.20 -4.65
CA GLU A 5 -6.34 -6.26 -3.46
C GLU A 5 -7.34 -5.10 -3.48
N THR A 6 -8.52 -5.34 -2.93
CA THR A 6 -9.55 -4.31 -2.82
C THR A 6 -9.91 -4.14 -1.35
N TYR A 7 -9.87 -2.91 -0.88
CA TYR A 7 -10.19 -2.58 0.49
C TYR A 7 -11.47 -1.78 0.55
N ARG A 8 -12.45 -2.29 1.31
CA ARG A 8 -13.71 -1.60 1.51
C ARG A 8 -13.63 -0.78 2.79
N VAL A 9 -13.84 0.51 2.66
CA VAL A 9 -13.82 1.42 3.80
C VAL A 9 -15.23 1.95 4.02
N ASP A 10 -15.81 1.60 5.18
CA ASP A 10 -17.17 1.99 5.54
C ASP A 10 -17.15 3.32 6.27
N VAL A 11 -17.76 4.31 5.65
CA VAL A 11 -17.96 5.65 6.22
C VAL A 11 -19.39 6.07 5.93
N VAL A 12 -19.66 7.36 5.74
CA VAL A 12 -20.99 7.82 5.33
C VAL A 12 -21.43 7.10 4.04
N SER A 13 -20.47 6.84 3.14
CA SER A 13 -20.72 6.01 1.96
C SER A 13 -19.58 5.01 1.82
N THR A 14 -19.93 3.76 1.54
CA THR A 14 -18.92 2.71 1.37
C THR A 14 -18.07 2.97 0.13
N ARG A 15 -16.76 2.84 0.27
CA ARG A 15 -15.83 3.01 -0.84
C ARG A 15 -14.91 1.79 -0.93
N ASP A 16 -14.60 1.40 -2.16
CA ASP A 16 -13.68 0.31 -2.45
C ASP A 16 -12.38 0.90 -2.99
N TYR A 17 -11.27 0.56 -2.37
CA TYR A 17 -9.94 1.01 -2.79
C TYR A 17 -9.16 -0.19 -3.28
N SER A 18 -9.10 -0.37 -4.59
CA SER A 18 -8.35 -1.45 -5.21
C SER A 18 -6.89 -1.02 -5.43
N VAL A 19 -5.97 -1.89 -5.09
CA VAL A 19 -4.54 -1.61 -5.23
C VAL A 19 -3.83 -2.79 -5.86
N ASP A 20 -2.72 -2.50 -6.53
CA ASP A 20 -1.81 -3.48 -7.09
C ASP A 20 -0.47 -3.30 -6.40
N PHE A 21 -0.08 -4.26 -5.58
CA PHE A 21 1.14 -4.13 -4.78
C PHE A 21 2.41 -4.03 -5.62
N GLU A 22 2.40 -4.60 -6.80
CA GLU A 22 3.54 -4.45 -7.69
C GLU A 22 3.71 -3.01 -8.15
N GLN A 23 2.60 -2.32 -8.45
CA GLN A 23 2.64 -0.90 -8.78
C GLN A 23 3.14 -0.06 -7.61
N ILE A 24 2.67 -0.37 -6.41
CA ILE A 24 3.12 0.32 -5.19
C ILE A 24 4.61 0.09 -4.98
N TYR A 25 5.05 -1.16 -5.10
CA TYR A 25 6.45 -1.52 -4.94
C TYR A 25 7.35 -0.72 -5.89
N ASN A 26 6.98 -0.68 -7.17
CA ASN A 26 7.75 0.04 -8.17
C ASN A 26 7.75 1.55 -7.90
N ALA A 27 6.62 2.11 -7.46
CA ALA A 27 6.54 3.53 -7.14
C ALA A 27 7.43 3.91 -5.96
N VAL A 28 7.47 3.04 -4.94
CA VAL A 28 8.31 3.30 -3.77
C VAL A 28 9.78 3.21 -4.12
N ILE A 29 10.17 2.22 -4.92
CA ILE A 29 11.55 2.11 -5.39
C ILE A 29 11.97 3.36 -6.16
N ASP A 30 11.11 3.82 -7.05
CA ASP A 30 11.39 5.00 -7.86
C ASP A 30 11.55 6.26 -7.00
N GLU A 31 10.70 6.38 -5.98
CA GLU A 31 10.72 7.55 -5.09
C GLU A 31 11.92 7.50 -4.12
N GLU A 32 12.19 6.35 -3.52
CA GLU A 32 13.24 6.21 -2.51
C GLU A 32 14.61 5.93 -3.08
N GLY A 33 14.67 5.43 -4.30
CA GLY A 33 15.94 5.12 -4.95
C GLY A 33 16.69 3.97 -4.28
N THR A 34 16.00 3.01 -3.70
CA THR A 34 16.63 1.90 -2.99
C THR A 34 15.94 0.59 -3.33
N ASN A 35 16.70 -0.51 -3.27
CA ASN A 35 16.19 -1.86 -3.43
C ASN A 35 16.07 -2.59 -2.09
N ASP A 36 16.37 -1.92 -0.99
CA ASP A 36 16.27 -2.51 0.34
C ASP A 36 14.81 -2.69 0.71
N LEU A 37 14.39 -3.95 0.85
CA LEU A 37 12.99 -4.28 1.08
C LEU A 37 12.45 -3.76 2.42
N ASP A 38 13.31 -3.70 3.43
CA ASP A 38 12.90 -3.12 4.72
C ASP A 38 12.63 -1.62 4.58
N CYS A 39 13.51 -0.92 3.86
CA CYS A 39 13.32 0.51 3.60
C CYS A 39 12.06 0.76 2.78
N ILE A 40 11.78 -0.08 1.79
CA ILE A 40 10.59 0.04 0.96
C ILE A 40 9.32 -0.13 1.79
N SER A 41 9.29 -1.14 2.65
CA SER A 41 8.13 -1.37 3.52
C SER A 41 7.91 -0.21 4.47
N ASP A 42 8.96 0.30 5.09
CA ASP A 42 8.87 1.41 6.02
C ASP A 42 8.42 2.69 5.32
N ALA A 43 8.97 2.96 4.13
CA ALA A 43 8.60 4.15 3.36
C ALA A 43 7.13 4.13 2.99
N PHE A 44 6.62 2.98 2.54
CA PHE A 44 5.21 2.88 2.23
C PHE A 44 4.35 3.02 3.49
N GLY A 45 4.74 2.37 4.58
CA GLY A 45 3.99 2.44 5.84
C GLY A 45 3.85 3.85 6.37
N ASP A 46 4.88 4.67 6.20
CA ASP A 46 4.86 6.06 6.67
C ASP A 46 4.11 7.00 5.74
N ASN A 47 3.85 6.58 4.49
CA ASN A 47 3.31 7.48 3.45
C ASN A 47 2.21 6.84 2.62
N VAL A 48 1.34 6.03 3.24
CA VAL A 48 0.29 5.29 2.53
C VAL A 48 -0.59 6.22 1.70
N GLU A 49 -1.13 7.28 2.32
CA GLU A 49 -2.01 8.20 1.61
C GLU A 49 -1.29 8.86 0.44
N TYR A 50 -0.04 9.25 0.64
CA TYR A 50 0.75 9.90 -0.39
C TYR A 50 0.88 9.01 -1.63
N TYR A 51 1.26 7.75 -1.43
CA TYR A 51 1.44 6.84 -2.56
C TYR A 51 0.13 6.50 -3.25
N LEU A 52 -0.94 6.29 -2.49
CA LEU A 52 -2.23 5.98 -3.10
C LEU A 52 -2.79 7.15 -3.88
N LYS A 53 -2.58 8.38 -3.41
CA LYS A 53 -2.94 9.56 -4.19
C LYS A 53 -2.10 9.69 -5.45
N LYS A 54 -0.80 9.43 -5.34
CA LYS A 54 0.12 9.57 -6.46
C LYS A 54 -0.16 8.55 -7.56
N ILE A 55 -0.42 7.30 -7.17
CA ILE A 55 -0.58 6.20 -8.13
C ILE A 55 -1.99 6.17 -8.70
N TYR A 56 -3.00 6.32 -7.85
CA TYR A 56 -4.40 6.08 -8.20
C TYR A 56 -5.28 7.31 -8.13
N SER A 57 -4.77 8.42 -7.64
CA SER A 57 -5.55 9.66 -7.41
C SER A 57 -6.69 9.44 -6.41
N TYR A 58 -6.52 8.56 -5.47
CA TYR A 58 -7.54 8.29 -4.46
C TYR A 58 -7.69 9.47 -3.50
N ASP A 59 -8.93 9.67 -3.05
CA ASP A 59 -9.31 10.73 -2.13
C ASP A 59 -9.83 10.12 -0.84
N PHE A 60 -9.29 10.55 0.28
CA PHE A 60 -9.65 10.03 1.60
C PHE A 60 -10.33 11.09 2.49
N ASN A 61 -10.78 12.19 1.88
CA ASN A 61 -11.35 13.30 2.65
C ASN A 61 -12.60 12.92 3.43
N ASP A 62 -13.39 11.97 2.91
CA ASP A 62 -14.63 11.54 3.53
C ASP A 62 -14.43 10.38 4.52
N VAL A 63 -13.21 9.91 4.68
CA VAL A 63 -12.90 8.77 5.54
C VAL A 63 -12.55 9.29 6.93
N ASP A 64 -13.21 8.77 7.97
CA ASP A 64 -12.91 9.19 9.33
C ASP A 64 -11.57 8.61 9.79
N GLU A 65 -11.04 9.17 10.88
CA GLU A 65 -9.74 8.80 11.40
C GLU A 65 -9.67 7.32 11.79
N VAL A 66 -10.70 6.80 12.43
CA VAL A 66 -10.71 5.41 12.87
C VAL A 66 -10.71 4.47 11.69
N SER A 67 -11.57 4.71 10.71
CA SER A 67 -11.63 3.89 9.49
C SER A 67 -10.32 3.97 8.71
N MET A 68 -9.73 5.16 8.64
CA MET A 68 -8.46 5.35 7.96
C MET A 68 -7.34 4.57 8.63
N ASN A 69 -7.28 4.58 9.94
CA ASN A 69 -6.26 3.84 10.68
C ASN A 69 -6.38 2.34 10.45
N ILE A 70 -7.60 1.81 10.44
CA ILE A 70 -7.84 0.40 10.17
C ILE A 70 -7.40 0.05 8.75
N PHE A 71 -7.75 0.87 7.78
CA PHE A 71 -7.39 0.65 6.39
C PHE A 71 -5.86 0.66 6.22
N ILE A 72 -5.19 1.65 6.80
CA ILE A 72 -3.73 1.75 6.71
C ILE A 72 -3.07 0.51 7.31
N GLU A 73 -3.55 0.07 8.47
CA GLU A 73 -2.99 -1.11 9.13
C GLU A 73 -3.12 -2.35 8.25
N MET A 74 -4.29 -2.54 7.64
CA MET A 74 -4.51 -3.69 6.77
C MET A 74 -3.62 -3.66 5.52
N ILE A 75 -3.58 -2.52 4.85
CA ILE A 75 -2.83 -2.43 3.59
C ILE A 75 -1.32 -2.52 3.82
N VAL A 76 -0.83 -1.96 4.91
CA VAL A 76 0.59 -2.03 5.26
C VAL A 76 0.99 -3.47 5.56
N ASN A 77 0.18 -4.19 6.32
CA ASN A 77 0.45 -5.60 6.61
C ASN A 77 0.49 -6.43 5.34
N ASP A 78 -0.47 -6.23 4.46
CA ASP A 78 -0.53 -6.98 3.20
C ASP A 78 0.63 -6.64 2.29
N PHE A 79 1.01 -5.36 2.24
CA PHE A 79 2.16 -4.95 1.46
C PHE A 79 3.46 -5.55 2.02
N TYR A 80 3.59 -5.57 3.33
CA TYR A 80 4.77 -6.16 3.97
C TYR A 80 4.90 -7.65 3.64
N GLU A 81 3.79 -8.36 3.65
CA GLU A 81 3.79 -9.77 3.25
C GLU A 81 4.18 -9.95 1.79
N HIS A 82 3.70 -9.06 0.92
CA HIS A 82 4.07 -9.09 -0.49
C HIS A 82 5.58 -8.89 -0.68
N VAL A 83 6.15 -7.91 0.01
CA VAL A 83 7.58 -7.61 -0.06
C VAL A 83 8.40 -8.79 0.47
N ASN A 84 7.97 -9.39 1.56
CA ASN A 84 8.65 -10.58 2.10
C ASN A 84 8.61 -11.75 1.13
N SER A 85 7.49 -11.92 0.45
CA SER A 85 7.36 -12.96 -0.56
C SER A 85 8.36 -12.77 -1.70
N LEU A 86 8.53 -11.54 -2.15
CA LEU A 86 9.51 -11.21 -3.19
C LEU A 86 10.94 -11.52 -2.73
N ASN A 87 11.25 -11.14 -1.49
CA ASN A 87 12.56 -11.39 -0.92
C ASN A 87 12.84 -12.91 -0.83
N TYR A 88 11.83 -13.65 -0.39
CA TYR A 88 11.95 -15.10 -0.28
C TYR A 88 12.22 -15.73 -1.64
N GLU A 89 11.50 -15.29 -2.67
CA GLU A 89 11.69 -15.80 -4.03
C GLU A 89 13.08 -15.48 -4.58
N LYS A 90 13.62 -14.33 -4.23
CA LYS A 90 14.94 -13.92 -4.69
C LYS A 90 16.06 -14.80 -4.13
N GLU A 91 15.86 -15.35 -2.98
CA GLU A 91 16.88 -16.19 -2.33
C GLU A 91 16.98 -17.57 -2.95
N LYS A 92 16.03 -17.91 -3.76
CA LYS A 92 16.12 -19.17 -4.51
C LYS A 92 16.95 -19.00 -5.77
#